data_8c72e78079a9739f6031ef6fb6aa47a2
#
_entry.id   8c72e78079a9739f6031ef6fb6aa47a2
#
_cell.length_a   1.000
_cell.length_b   1.000
_cell.length_c   1.000
_cell.angle_alpha   90.00
_cell.angle_beta   90.00
_cell.angle_gamma   90.00
#
_symmetry.space_group_name_H-M   'P 1'
#
loop_
_entity.id
_entity.type
_entity.pdbx_description
1 polymer ?
#
loop_
_entity_poly.entity_id
_entity_poly.type
_entity_poly.pdbx_seq_one_letter_code
_entity_poly.pdbx_strand_id
1 'polypeptide(L)'
;HNMLVDLGRNDLGRISAPGSVKVEKYMEIQRFSHVMHIGSTVSGKLRPEMDAVDAIDAILPAGTLSGAPKIRACEIISELEGKKRGIYGGAVGYLDFGGNMDTCISIRLAYKKNGCVCVQSGAGIVADSAGAGIRRVQK
;
A
#
# COMPACT_ATOMS: atom_id res chain seq x y z
N HIS A 1 9.31 8.32 -5.95
CA HIS A 1 9.74 6.99 -5.51
C HIS A 1 10.33 7.01 -4.10
N ASN A 2 11.15 8.00 -3.74
CA ASN A 2 11.72 8.16 -2.39
C ASN A 2 10.63 8.20 -1.32
N MET A 3 9.57 8.98 -1.55
CA MET A 3 8.42 9.03 -0.63
C MET A 3 7.81 7.65 -0.40
N LEU A 4 7.70 6.81 -1.43
CA LEU A 4 7.17 5.45 -1.28
C LEU A 4 8.11 4.55 -0.47
N VAL A 5 9.42 4.70 -0.64
CA VAL A 5 10.42 3.97 0.18
C VAL A 5 10.33 4.39 1.64
N ASP A 6 10.20 5.68 1.91
CA ASP A 6 10.06 6.19 3.28
C ASP A 6 8.75 5.75 3.94
N LEU A 7 7.64 5.70 3.19
CA LEU A 7 6.38 5.13 3.67
C LEU A 7 6.55 3.65 4.03
N GLY A 8 7.20 2.86 3.18
CA GLY A 8 7.49 1.45 3.47
C GLY A 8 8.37 1.25 4.70
N ARG A 9 9.42 2.07 4.84
CA ARG A 9 10.27 2.07 6.05
C ARG A 9 9.47 2.40 7.31
N ASN A 10 8.58 3.36 7.22
CA ASN A 10 7.75 3.81 8.35
C ASN A 10 6.74 2.73 8.75
N ASP A 11 6.08 2.11 7.78
CA ASP A 11 5.13 1.01 8.02
C ASP A 11 5.84 -0.18 8.68
N LEU A 12 6.98 -0.63 8.14
CA LEU A 12 7.78 -1.70 8.74
C LEU A 12 8.38 -1.33 10.10
N GLY A 13 8.72 -0.06 10.33
CA GLY A 13 9.26 0.41 11.60
C GLY A 13 8.32 0.18 12.79
N ARG A 14 7.02 0.10 12.55
CA ARG A 14 5.99 -0.13 13.58
C ARG A 14 6.02 -1.55 14.15
N ILE A 15 6.46 -2.52 13.36
CA ILE A 15 6.43 -3.95 13.68
C ILE A 15 7.82 -4.57 13.81
N SER A 16 8.85 -3.87 13.39
CA SER A 16 10.21 -4.37 13.38
C SER A 16 10.97 -4.05 14.66
N ALA A 17 11.92 -4.90 14.99
CA ALA A 17 12.87 -4.64 16.07
C ALA A 17 13.62 -3.32 15.81
N PRO A 18 13.88 -2.49 16.84
CA PRO A 18 14.58 -1.22 16.68
C PRO A 18 15.90 -1.38 15.93
N GLY A 19 16.14 -0.51 14.95
CA GLY A 19 17.37 -0.51 14.14
C GLY A 19 17.48 -1.62 13.09
N SER A 20 16.47 -2.50 12.95
CA SER A 20 16.52 -3.60 11.99
C SER A 20 16.00 -3.24 10.59
N VAL A 21 15.28 -2.13 10.46
CA VAL A 21 14.73 -1.70 9.16
C VAL A 21 15.83 -1.17 8.27
N LYS A 22 15.96 -1.74 7.09
CA LYS A 22 16.96 -1.35 6.09
C LYS A 22 16.41 -1.44 4.67
N VAL A 23 16.97 -0.65 3.78
CA VAL A 23 16.70 -0.72 2.34
C VAL A 23 17.73 -1.68 1.73
N GLU A 24 17.29 -2.82 1.25
CA GLU A 24 18.16 -3.83 0.64
C GLU A 24 18.43 -3.54 -0.83
N LYS A 25 17.37 -3.09 -1.55
CA LYS A 25 17.45 -2.66 -2.94
C LYS A 25 16.82 -1.28 -3.07
N TYR A 26 17.45 -0.41 -3.83
CA TYR A 26 17.02 0.96 -3.95
C TYR A 26 17.01 1.41 -5.40
N MET A 27 15.83 1.79 -5.89
CA MET A 27 15.62 2.31 -7.25
C MET A 27 16.15 1.40 -8.37
N GLU A 28 16.05 0.09 -8.21
CA GLU A 28 16.45 -0.87 -9.24
C GLU A 28 15.35 -1.00 -10.31
N ILE A 29 15.74 -1.14 -11.58
CA ILE A 29 14.80 -1.43 -12.65
C ILE A 29 14.40 -2.90 -12.58
N GLN A 30 13.14 -3.15 -12.24
CA GLN A 30 12.55 -4.49 -12.21
C GLN A 30 11.78 -4.73 -13.51
N ARG A 31 12.14 -5.82 -14.20
CA ARG A 31 11.52 -6.24 -15.46
C ARG A 31 10.53 -7.36 -15.18
N PHE A 32 9.27 -7.13 -15.50
CA PHE A 32 8.20 -8.11 -15.44
C PHE A 32 7.79 -8.52 -16.85
N SER A 33 6.91 -9.50 -17.00
CA SER A 33 6.49 -10.03 -18.31
C SER A 33 5.94 -8.96 -19.27
N HIS A 34 5.27 -7.94 -18.78
CA HIS A 34 4.59 -6.93 -19.59
C HIS A 34 4.94 -5.47 -19.26
N VAL A 35 5.65 -5.25 -18.15
CA VAL A 35 5.96 -3.89 -17.68
C VAL A 35 7.36 -3.84 -17.05
N MET A 36 7.89 -2.64 -16.96
CA MET A 36 9.10 -2.33 -16.18
C MET A 36 8.75 -1.28 -15.13
N HIS A 37 9.25 -1.47 -13.93
CA HIS A 37 9.08 -0.51 -12.83
C HIS A 37 10.41 -0.25 -12.14
N ILE A 38 10.52 0.95 -11.56
CA ILE A 38 11.54 1.22 -10.55
C ILE A 38 11.03 0.59 -9.25
N GLY A 39 11.79 -0.34 -8.69
CA GLY A 39 11.47 -1.04 -7.46
C GLY A 39 12.51 -0.81 -6.37
N SER A 40 12.07 -0.86 -5.14
CA SER A 40 12.93 -0.88 -3.96
C SER A 40 12.44 -1.96 -3.01
N THR A 41 13.35 -2.53 -2.23
CA THR A 41 13.04 -3.53 -1.22
C THR A 41 13.45 -3.02 0.14
N VAL A 42 12.49 -2.99 1.05
CA VAL A 42 12.73 -2.65 2.46
C VAL A 42 12.48 -3.91 3.29
N SER A 43 13.38 -4.23 4.19
CA SER A 43 13.26 -5.36 5.11
C SER A 43 13.35 -4.88 6.56
N GLY A 44 12.83 -5.69 7.48
CA GLY A 44 12.94 -5.48 8.90
C GLY A 44 12.75 -6.81 9.64
N LYS A 45 13.39 -6.97 10.78
CA LYS A 45 13.21 -8.14 11.63
C LYS A 45 11.95 -7.97 12.47
N LEU A 46 10.95 -8.82 12.27
CA LEU A 46 9.73 -8.80 13.04
C LEU A 46 10.04 -8.93 14.54
N ARG A 47 9.34 -8.18 15.38
CA ARG A 47 9.48 -8.29 16.83
C ARG A 47 8.99 -9.65 17.30
N PRO A 48 9.63 -10.26 18.34
CA PRO A 48 9.30 -11.63 18.77
C PRO A 48 7.85 -11.83 19.26
N GLU A 49 7.22 -10.77 19.73
CA GLU A 49 5.84 -10.77 20.21
C GLU A 49 4.79 -10.61 19.12
N MET A 50 5.21 -10.43 17.87
CA MET A 50 4.33 -10.18 16.72
C MET A 50 4.34 -11.34 15.72
N ASP A 51 3.22 -11.51 15.04
CA ASP A 51 3.04 -12.50 13.99
C ASP A 51 2.69 -11.87 12.62
N ALA A 52 2.36 -12.69 11.64
CA ALA A 52 2.00 -12.24 10.30
C ALA A 52 0.69 -11.45 10.26
N VAL A 53 -0.25 -11.74 11.18
CA VAL A 53 -1.53 -11.02 11.27
C VAL A 53 -1.30 -9.63 11.84
N ASP A 54 -0.48 -9.51 12.88
CA ASP A 54 -0.05 -8.22 13.42
C ASP A 54 0.65 -7.37 12.36
N ALA A 55 1.46 -8.01 11.50
CA ALA A 55 2.13 -7.34 10.40
C ALA A 55 1.13 -6.75 9.39
N ILE A 56 0.09 -7.49 9.02
CA ILE A 56 -0.98 -6.98 8.13
C ILE A 56 -1.70 -5.80 8.78
N ASP A 57 -2.10 -5.94 10.03
CA ASP A 57 -2.85 -4.90 10.76
C ASP A 57 -2.05 -3.60 10.90
N ALA A 58 -0.76 -3.70 11.16
CA ALA A 58 0.11 -2.54 11.28
C ALA A 58 0.39 -1.82 9.94
N ILE A 59 0.48 -2.57 8.84
CA ILE A 59 0.81 -2.03 7.52
C ILE A 59 -0.42 -1.44 6.83
N LEU A 60 -1.60 -2.08 6.98
CA LEU A 60 -2.82 -1.63 6.32
C LEU A 60 -3.54 -0.48 7.07
N PRO A 61 -4.19 0.42 6.32
CA PRO A 61 -4.05 0.60 4.88
C PRO A 61 -2.63 1.05 4.52
N ALA A 62 -2.09 0.50 3.42
CA ALA A 62 -0.73 0.82 2.99
C ALA A 62 -0.53 2.32 2.79
N GLY A 63 0.63 2.84 3.17
CA GLY A 63 0.96 4.26 3.06
C GLY A 63 0.75 4.81 1.64
N THR A 64 1.02 4.00 0.62
CA THR A 64 0.79 4.32 -0.80
C THR A 64 -0.66 4.69 -1.12
N LEU A 65 -1.64 4.15 -0.39
CA LEU A 65 -3.07 4.36 -0.62
C LEU A 65 -3.76 5.18 0.47
N SER A 66 -2.99 5.66 1.42
CA SER A 66 -3.45 6.53 2.49
C SER A 66 -2.69 7.87 2.46
N GLY A 67 -1.63 7.98 3.21
CA GLY A 67 -0.79 9.17 3.27
C GLY A 67 -0.06 9.27 4.60
N ALA A 68 0.60 10.41 4.79
CA ALA A 68 1.33 10.71 6.02
C ALA A 68 0.91 12.08 6.57
N PRO A 69 0.56 12.17 7.86
CA PRO A 69 0.39 11.10 8.87
C PRO A 69 -0.80 10.17 8.54
N LYS A 70 -0.63 8.87 8.67
CA LYS A 70 -1.56 7.83 8.16
C LYS A 70 -3.01 8.02 8.67
N ILE A 71 -3.20 8.21 9.96
CA ILE A 71 -4.54 8.35 10.58
C ILE A 71 -5.25 9.57 10.00
N ARG A 72 -4.60 10.73 9.99
CA ARG A 72 -5.21 11.96 9.47
C ARG A 72 -5.53 11.87 7.98
N ALA A 73 -4.65 11.26 7.20
CA ALA A 73 -4.90 11.01 5.78
C ALA A 73 -6.12 10.11 5.57
N CYS A 74 -6.28 9.05 6.37
CA CYS A 74 -7.45 8.18 6.30
C CYS A 74 -8.75 8.89 6.68
N GLU A 75 -8.73 9.76 7.68
CA GLU A 75 -9.88 10.60 8.06
C GLU A 75 -10.31 11.50 6.89
N ILE A 76 -9.36 12.24 6.31
CA ILE A 76 -9.62 13.12 5.16
C ILE A 76 -10.18 12.34 3.97
N ILE A 77 -9.60 11.19 3.66
CA ILE A 77 -10.08 10.32 2.58
C ILE A 77 -11.52 9.88 2.86
N SER A 78 -11.82 9.47 4.09
CA SER A 78 -13.16 9.04 4.49
C SER A 78 -14.18 10.16 4.37
N GLU A 79 -13.81 11.37 4.79
CA GLU A 79 -14.64 12.56 4.68
C GLU A 79 -14.95 12.92 3.21
N LEU A 80 -13.92 12.90 2.35
CA LEU A 80 -14.04 13.33 0.95
C LEU A 80 -14.68 12.28 0.04
N GLU A 81 -14.35 11.01 0.20
CA GLU A 81 -14.91 9.93 -0.61
C GLU A 81 -16.36 9.59 -0.23
N GLY A 82 -16.74 9.75 1.03
CA GLY A 82 -18.09 9.50 1.55
C GLY A 82 -18.61 8.06 1.34
N LYS A 83 -17.74 7.14 0.96
CA LYS A 83 -18.08 5.72 0.68
C LYS A 83 -16.95 4.78 1.06
N LYS A 84 -17.31 3.52 1.32
CA LYS A 84 -16.32 2.48 1.60
C LYS A 84 -15.58 2.07 0.32
N ARG A 85 -14.27 1.93 0.40
CA ARG A 85 -13.42 1.45 -0.72
C ARG A 85 -13.59 -0.04 -1.02
N GLY A 86 -14.18 -0.82 -0.11
CA GLY A 86 -14.36 -2.25 -0.29
C GLY A 86 -13.03 -2.99 -0.38
N ILE A 87 -12.83 -3.74 -1.47
CA ILE A 87 -11.58 -4.49 -1.71
C ILE A 87 -10.41 -3.57 -2.04
N TYR A 88 -10.68 -2.41 -2.63
CA TYR A 88 -9.64 -1.48 -3.07
C TYR A 88 -8.84 -0.93 -1.90
N GLY A 89 -7.53 -1.06 -1.98
CA GLY A 89 -6.62 -0.59 -0.94
C GLY A 89 -6.44 -1.52 0.26
N GLY A 90 -7.10 -2.68 0.25
CA GLY A 90 -6.82 -3.76 1.18
C GLY A 90 -5.60 -4.60 0.75
N ALA A 91 -5.54 -5.85 1.19
CA ALA A 91 -4.53 -6.82 0.79
C ALA A 91 -5.16 -8.07 0.17
N VAL A 92 -4.45 -8.66 -0.78
CA VAL A 92 -4.73 -9.98 -1.34
C VAL A 92 -3.47 -10.82 -1.23
N GLY A 93 -3.61 -12.05 -0.75
CA GLY A 93 -2.47 -12.93 -0.61
C GLY A 93 -2.82 -14.22 0.10
N TYR A 94 -1.83 -14.87 0.67
CA TYR A 94 -2.00 -16.08 1.45
C TYR A 94 -1.17 -16.02 2.74
N LEU A 95 -1.65 -16.74 3.73
CA LEU A 95 -0.98 -17.04 4.98
C LEU A 95 -0.96 -18.56 5.14
N ASP A 96 0.22 -19.14 5.31
CA ASP A 96 0.36 -20.58 5.53
C ASP A 96 0.36 -20.94 7.03
N PHE A 97 0.22 -22.22 7.32
CA PHE A 97 0.22 -22.73 8.70
C PHE A 97 1.61 -22.68 9.36
N GLY A 98 2.68 -22.45 8.61
CA GLY A 98 4.01 -22.21 9.13
C GLY A 98 4.28 -20.76 9.54
N GLY A 99 3.28 -19.86 9.33
CA GLY A 99 3.40 -18.44 9.64
C GLY A 99 4.03 -17.62 8.52
N ASN A 100 4.30 -18.22 7.35
CA ASN A 100 4.74 -17.46 6.19
C ASN A 100 3.55 -16.75 5.54
N MET A 101 3.79 -15.57 5.01
CA MET A 101 2.79 -14.76 4.36
C MET A 101 3.36 -14.10 3.11
N ASP A 102 2.56 -14.07 2.06
CA ASP A 102 2.83 -13.24 0.88
C ASP A 102 1.56 -12.51 0.48
N THR A 103 1.63 -11.19 0.44
CA THR A 103 0.49 -10.31 0.16
C THR A 103 0.86 -9.18 -0.78
N CYS A 104 -0.11 -8.71 -1.53
CA CYS A 104 0.01 -7.49 -2.30
C CYS A 104 -1.15 -6.54 -2.02
N ILE A 105 -0.94 -5.26 -2.28
CA ILE A 105 -2.00 -4.25 -2.16
C ILE A 105 -3.05 -4.50 -3.26
N SER A 106 -4.33 -4.47 -2.88
CA SER A 106 -5.47 -4.64 -3.81
C SER A 106 -5.68 -3.40 -4.67
N ILE A 107 -4.86 -3.27 -5.70
CA ILE A 107 -4.92 -2.21 -6.72
C ILE A 107 -4.87 -2.80 -8.12
N ARG A 108 -5.24 -2.01 -9.14
CA ARG A 108 -5.21 -2.41 -10.55
C ARG A 108 -6.02 -3.69 -10.79
N LEU A 109 -7.18 -3.78 -10.15
CA LEU A 109 -8.05 -4.94 -10.21
C LEU A 109 -9.45 -4.55 -10.66
N ALA A 110 -10.16 -5.52 -11.22
CA ALA A 110 -11.59 -5.48 -11.43
C ALA A 110 -12.23 -6.68 -10.72
N TYR A 111 -13.37 -6.48 -10.09
CA TYR A 111 -14.12 -7.58 -9.50
C TYR A 111 -15.58 -7.55 -9.91
N LYS A 112 -16.22 -8.72 -9.95
CA LYS A 112 -17.63 -8.86 -10.28
C LYS A 112 -18.42 -9.23 -9.04
N LYS A 113 -19.48 -8.47 -8.76
CA LYS A 113 -20.42 -8.73 -7.66
C LYS A 113 -21.84 -8.43 -8.11
N ASN A 114 -22.75 -9.35 -7.88
CA ASN A 114 -24.19 -9.20 -8.21
C ASN A 114 -24.42 -8.76 -9.67
N GLY A 115 -23.69 -9.34 -10.63
CA GLY A 115 -23.82 -8.99 -12.05
C GLY A 115 -23.08 -7.74 -12.49
N CYS A 116 -22.63 -6.89 -11.57
CA CYS A 116 -21.90 -5.67 -11.86
C CYS A 116 -20.39 -5.88 -11.79
N VAL A 117 -19.66 -5.28 -12.74
CA VAL A 117 -18.20 -5.20 -12.71
C VAL A 117 -17.81 -3.88 -12.04
N CYS A 118 -16.96 -3.97 -11.05
CA CYS A 118 -16.47 -2.82 -10.30
C CYS A 118 -14.97 -2.64 -10.57
N VAL A 119 -14.57 -1.42 -10.89
CA VAL A 119 -13.18 -0.97 -11.04
C VAL A 119 -13.02 0.29 -10.21
N GLN A 120 -11.92 0.37 -9.45
CA GLN A 120 -11.59 1.56 -8.69
C GLN A 120 -10.13 1.91 -8.89
N SER A 121 -9.87 3.20 -9.06
CA SER A 121 -8.52 3.77 -9.11
C SER A 121 -8.43 5.01 -8.23
N GLY A 122 -7.23 5.37 -7.84
CA GLY A 122 -6.95 6.57 -7.07
C GLY A 122 -5.64 7.20 -7.52
N ALA A 123 -5.44 8.45 -7.14
CA ALA A 123 -4.21 9.17 -7.40
C ALA A 123 -3.71 9.82 -6.11
N GLY A 124 -2.38 9.87 -5.96
CA GLY A 124 -1.75 10.65 -4.90
C GLY A 124 -1.94 12.14 -5.16
N ILE A 125 -2.36 12.87 -4.13
CA ILE A 125 -2.55 14.32 -4.18
C ILE A 125 -1.55 14.95 -3.21
N VAL A 126 -0.78 15.88 -3.71
CA VAL A 126 0.19 16.69 -2.94
C VAL A 126 -0.10 18.18 -3.16
N ALA A 127 0.54 19.04 -2.38
CA ALA A 127 0.30 20.49 -2.44
C ALA A 127 0.44 21.07 -3.86
N ASP A 128 1.36 20.53 -4.65
CA ASP A 128 1.60 20.99 -6.03
C ASP A 128 0.69 20.33 -7.08
N SER A 129 -0.26 19.51 -6.67
CA SER A 129 -1.17 18.84 -7.60
C SER A 129 -2.15 19.82 -8.21
N ALA A 130 -2.15 19.94 -9.55
CA ALA A 130 -3.09 20.78 -10.28
C ALA A 130 -4.43 20.03 -10.51
N GLY A 131 -5.56 20.69 -10.24
CA GLY A 131 -6.90 20.11 -10.38
C GLY A 131 -7.25 19.58 -11.76
N ALA A 132 -6.60 20.07 -12.83
CA ALA A 132 -6.76 19.56 -14.18
C ALA A 132 -6.18 18.15 -14.38
N GLY A 133 -5.15 17.76 -13.60
CA GLY A 133 -4.57 16.41 -13.62
C GLY A 133 -5.50 15.37 -13.02
N ILE A 134 -6.26 15.74 -12.01
CA ILE A 134 -7.18 14.83 -11.28
C ILE A 134 -8.36 14.41 -12.16
N ARG A 135 -8.88 15.29 -13.01
CA ARG A 135 -10.00 15.00 -13.92
C ARG A 135 -9.70 13.91 -14.96
N ARG A 136 -8.41 13.66 -15.27
CA ARG A 136 -8.01 12.62 -16.25
C ARG A 136 -8.07 11.20 -15.67
N VAL A 137 -8.09 11.06 -14.35
CA VAL A 137 -8.14 9.75 -13.67
C VAL A 137 -9.58 9.24 -13.51
N GLN A 138 -10.58 10.12 -13.69
CA GLN A 138 -12.00 9.81 -13.48
C GLN A 138 -12.77 9.36 -14.75
N LYS A 139 -12.09 9.12 -15.88
CA LYS A 139 -12.75 8.67 -17.12
C LYS A 139 -12.59 7.18 -17.33
#